data_d9a7b2c45d9922f8e7302cf3a37fb736
#
_entry.id   d9a7b2c45d9922f8e7302cf3a37fb736
#
_cell.length_a   1.000
_cell.length_b   1.000
_cell.length_c   1.000
_cell.angle_alpha   90.00
_cell.angle_beta   90.00
_cell.angle_gamma   90.00
#
_symmetry.space_group_name_H-M   'P 1'
#
loop_
_entity.id
_entity.type
_entity.pdbx_description
1 polymer ?
#
loop_
_entity_poly.entity_id
_entity_poly.type
_entity_poly.pdbx_seq_one_letter_code
_entity_poly.pdbx_strand_id
1 'polypeptide(L)'
;MRTLPPLPDWCSLEHQVAQILTEQEIHGWTFDEQKSFQLESHLRREMEELTEVLRKQWTLIGGALFTPKRDNSTQGYRAGAEFQRLKEFNPTSRDHIAWILTNRLKVKLTKTTTTGKPIIDEITLMEIDTPFSKLCAKCLTIKKKLGMISEGVNAWNRLVTANKRIHHHCSVSTNTFRCAHRKPNLAQCPADKEFRELFTASPGMTMVGADLSGIELRLLAHYIGRYDGGRYADILLNDDIHQVNADKIGITRRQVKTVTYAFLYGAGNEKLGTSYDNSLQSKEARKKGQEIRKAYVSAIDGLAELLAAVSNKAANGWLMALDGRRVLVDSPHKGLNYLLQCGAGIVAKRWMTIANDLFAQNNIHTKQLAFIHDELQFECEPKSIIATRYGLQASAILAGEYYNLRCPIAADAKHGKTWADVH
;
A
#
# COMPACT_ATOMS: atom_id res chain seq x y z
N MET A 1 4.75 41.67 -27.20
CA MET A 1 4.89 40.33 -26.62
C MET A 1 3.68 40.09 -25.73
N ARG A 2 2.85 39.04 -25.98
CA ARG A 2 1.81 38.66 -25.03
C ARG A 2 2.52 38.01 -23.83
N THR A 3 2.46 38.66 -22.66
CA THR A 3 2.92 38.03 -21.40
C THR A 3 2.04 36.82 -21.15
N LEU A 4 2.64 35.62 -21.08
CA LEU A 4 1.92 34.43 -20.67
C LEU A 4 1.40 34.64 -19.24
N PRO A 5 0.19 34.17 -18.92
CA PRO A 5 -0.31 34.20 -17.55
C PRO A 5 0.64 33.44 -16.63
N PRO A 6 0.76 33.82 -15.35
CA PRO A 6 1.58 33.07 -14.39
C PRO A 6 1.11 31.63 -14.30
N LEU A 7 2.05 30.71 -14.16
CA LEU A 7 1.74 29.29 -13.97
C LEU A 7 0.90 29.11 -12.70
N PRO A 8 -0.10 28.23 -12.70
CA PRO A 8 -0.83 27.86 -11.49
C PRO A 8 0.14 27.35 -10.43
N ASP A 9 -0.16 27.61 -9.14
CA ASP A 9 0.67 27.21 -8.01
C ASP A 9 1.01 25.72 -7.99
N TRP A 10 0.08 24.87 -8.38
CA TRP A 10 0.32 23.43 -8.46
C TRP A 10 1.38 23.05 -9.51
N CYS A 11 1.61 23.84 -10.56
CA CYS A 11 2.71 23.61 -11.50
C CYS A 11 4.06 23.86 -10.80
N SER A 12 4.17 24.96 -10.05
CA SER A 12 5.36 25.27 -9.28
C SER A 12 5.64 24.19 -8.22
N LEU A 13 4.60 23.72 -7.53
CA LEU A 13 4.70 22.61 -6.60
C LEU A 13 5.30 21.36 -7.26
N GLU A 14 4.76 20.93 -8.40
CA GLU A 14 5.23 19.72 -9.07
C GLU A 14 6.67 19.86 -9.60
N HIS A 15 7.10 21.06 -10.03
CA HIS A 15 8.48 21.31 -10.41
C HIS A 15 9.44 21.20 -9.22
N GLN A 16 9.12 21.80 -8.07
CA GLN A 16 9.91 21.65 -6.84
C GLN A 16 9.98 20.19 -6.38
N VAL A 17 8.83 19.50 -6.40
CA VAL A 17 8.76 18.07 -6.07
C VAL A 17 9.66 17.25 -6.99
N ALA A 18 9.62 17.49 -8.31
CA ALA A 18 10.45 16.77 -9.26
C ALA A 18 11.95 17.01 -9.01
N GLN A 19 12.35 18.23 -8.66
CA GLN A 19 13.73 18.55 -8.30
C GLN A 19 14.16 17.78 -7.04
N ILE A 20 13.39 17.86 -5.95
CA ILE A 20 13.70 17.17 -4.68
C ILE A 20 13.78 15.64 -4.89
N LEU A 21 12.85 15.06 -5.65
CA LEU A 21 12.87 13.63 -5.95
C LEU A 21 14.07 13.22 -6.82
N THR A 22 14.53 14.09 -7.70
CA THR A 22 15.76 13.86 -8.48
C THR A 22 16.99 13.87 -7.59
N GLU A 23 17.09 14.81 -6.67
CA GLU A 23 18.19 14.87 -5.68
C GLU A 23 18.17 13.64 -4.76
N GLN A 24 16.98 13.21 -4.31
CA GLN A 24 16.77 11.97 -3.57
C GLN A 24 17.27 10.74 -4.35
N GLU A 25 16.90 10.61 -5.63
CA GLU A 25 17.34 9.51 -6.48
C GLU A 25 18.85 9.52 -6.69
N ILE A 26 19.45 10.68 -6.95
CA ILE A 26 20.91 10.84 -7.09
C ILE A 26 21.62 10.45 -5.80
N HIS A 27 21.12 10.89 -4.65
CA HIS A 27 21.71 10.56 -3.35
C HIS A 27 21.58 9.05 -3.05
N GLY A 28 20.39 8.48 -3.29
CA GLY A 28 20.06 7.09 -3.01
C GLY A 28 19.99 6.79 -1.51
N TRP A 29 19.68 5.56 -1.15
CA TRP A 29 19.54 5.11 0.23
C TRP A 29 20.53 3.99 0.55
N THR A 30 21.27 4.13 1.63
CA THR A 30 22.24 3.12 2.09
C THR A 30 21.51 1.81 2.39
N PHE A 31 22.07 0.70 1.87
CA PHE A 31 21.47 -0.62 1.95
C PHE A 31 22.45 -1.62 2.55
N ASP A 32 21.99 -2.38 3.55
CA ASP A 32 22.77 -3.40 4.23
C ASP A 32 22.72 -4.73 3.45
N GLU A 33 23.65 -4.91 2.52
CA GLU A 33 23.77 -6.12 1.69
C GLU A 33 24.01 -7.37 2.53
N GLN A 34 24.80 -7.27 3.60
CA GLN A 34 25.14 -8.43 4.43
C GLN A 34 23.89 -8.96 5.14
N LYS A 35 23.11 -8.08 5.76
CA LYS A 35 21.80 -8.47 6.34
C LYS A 35 20.85 -8.98 5.28
N SER A 36 20.85 -8.38 4.09
CA SER A 36 20.00 -8.82 2.98
C SER A 36 20.30 -10.26 2.56
N PHE A 37 21.56 -10.63 2.43
CA PHE A 37 21.96 -12.02 2.12
C PHE A 37 21.61 -13.00 3.25
N GLN A 38 21.72 -12.57 4.52
CA GLN A 38 21.29 -13.37 5.67
C GLN A 38 19.77 -13.61 5.64
N LEU A 39 18.99 -12.57 5.37
CA LEU A 39 17.54 -12.66 5.25
C LEU A 39 17.14 -13.54 4.06
N GLU A 40 17.77 -13.39 2.91
CA GLU A 40 17.55 -14.26 1.75
C GLU A 40 17.80 -15.72 2.11
N SER A 41 18.93 -16.03 2.75
CA SER A 41 19.30 -17.41 3.15
C SER A 41 18.27 -17.99 4.14
N HIS A 42 17.77 -17.18 5.06
CA HIS A 42 16.70 -17.59 5.99
C HIS A 42 15.40 -17.92 5.25
N LEU A 43 14.95 -17.01 4.36
CA LEU A 43 13.73 -17.21 3.59
C LEU A 43 13.80 -18.42 2.65
N ARG A 44 14.97 -18.69 2.05
CA ARG A 44 15.17 -19.88 1.21
C ARG A 44 15.05 -21.17 2.02
N ARG A 45 15.65 -21.22 3.19
CA ARG A 45 15.56 -22.36 4.11
C ARG A 45 14.11 -22.60 4.54
N GLU A 46 13.39 -21.56 4.97
CA GLU A 46 11.98 -21.67 5.33
C GLU A 46 11.12 -22.17 4.16
N MET A 47 11.38 -21.69 2.95
CA MET A 47 10.70 -22.15 1.72
C MET A 47 10.96 -23.63 1.47
N GLU A 48 12.19 -24.09 1.65
CA GLU A 48 12.58 -25.49 1.44
C GLU A 48 11.89 -26.41 2.47
N GLU A 49 11.94 -26.06 3.74
CA GLU A 49 11.25 -26.78 4.83
C GLU A 49 9.74 -26.91 4.57
N LEU A 50 9.07 -25.81 4.20
CA LEU A 50 7.64 -25.82 3.87
C LEU A 50 7.36 -26.67 2.62
N THR A 51 8.22 -26.60 1.61
CA THR A 51 8.12 -27.38 0.38
C THR A 51 8.24 -28.87 0.66
N GLU A 52 9.18 -29.29 1.50
CA GLU A 52 9.33 -30.68 1.91
C GLU A 52 8.09 -31.19 2.67
N VAL A 53 7.59 -30.43 3.64
CA VAL A 53 6.36 -30.78 4.37
C VAL A 53 5.19 -30.98 3.41
N LEU A 54 5.01 -30.08 2.45
CA LEU A 54 3.93 -30.19 1.47
C LEU A 54 4.15 -31.35 0.50
N ARG A 55 5.37 -31.62 0.04
CA ARG A 55 5.68 -32.71 -0.90
C ARG A 55 5.58 -34.09 -0.30
N LYS A 56 5.79 -34.26 1.01
CA LYS A 56 5.54 -35.53 1.71
C LYS A 56 4.09 -36.01 1.52
N GLN A 57 3.14 -35.10 1.42
CA GLN A 57 1.72 -35.41 1.27
C GLN A 57 1.23 -35.26 -0.19
N TRP A 58 1.82 -34.32 -0.95
CA TRP A 58 1.38 -33.93 -2.28
C TRP A 58 2.56 -33.93 -3.27
N THR A 59 3.00 -35.11 -3.70
CA THR A 59 4.17 -35.24 -4.58
C THR A 59 3.85 -34.87 -6.02
N LEU A 60 2.71 -35.35 -6.53
CA LEU A 60 2.34 -35.23 -7.95
C LEU A 60 0.92 -34.66 -8.12
N ILE A 61 0.74 -33.89 -9.17
CA ILE A 61 -0.55 -33.38 -9.64
C ILE A 61 -0.82 -33.83 -11.07
N GLY A 62 -2.10 -33.83 -11.46
CA GLY A 62 -2.51 -34.04 -12.85
C GLY A 62 -2.13 -32.83 -13.72
N GLY A 63 -1.38 -33.07 -14.76
CA GLY A 63 -1.07 -32.11 -15.81
C GLY A 63 -2.06 -32.17 -16.97
N ALA A 64 -1.64 -31.76 -18.17
CA ALA A 64 -2.46 -31.81 -19.37
C ALA A 64 -2.73 -33.26 -19.80
N LEU A 65 -3.91 -33.49 -20.38
CA LEU A 65 -4.22 -34.72 -21.12
C LEU A 65 -3.31 -34.76 -22.35
N PHE A 66 -2.80 -35.93 -22.66
CA PHE A 66 -1.93 -36.17 -23.78
C PHE A 66 -2.33 -37.42 -24.52
N THR A 67 -2.57 -37.30 -25.82
CA THR A 67 -2.85 -38.41 -26.73
C THR A 67 -1.65 -38.61 -27.64
N PRO A 68 -0.86 -39.70 -27.48
CA PRO A 68 0.26 -39.99 -28.34
C PRO A 68 -0.19 -40.21 -29.79
N LYS A 69 0.51 -39.65 -30.74
CA LYS A 69 0.26 -39.86 -32.18
C LYS A 69 0.94 -41.11 -32.74
N ARG A 70 1.93 -41.63 -32.00
CA ARG A 70 2.73 -42.81 -32.38
C ARG A 70 3.04 -43.63 -31.15
N ASP A 71 3.25 -44.97 -31.37
CA ASP A 71 3.76 -45.81 -30.30
C ASP A 71 5.19 -45.42 -29.92
N ASN A 72 5.49 -45.47 -28.64
CA ASN A 72 6.82 -45.22 -28.10
C ASN A 72 7.06 -46.25 -27.00
N SER A 73 7.74 -47.33 -27.35
CA SER A 73 8.02 -48.46 -26.46
C SER A 73 8.96 -48.03 -25.28
N THR A 74 9.88 -47.12 -25.53
CA THR A 74 10.83 -46.60 -24.50
C THR A 74 10.10 -45.83 -23.39
N GLN A 75 9.02 -45.13 -23.74
CA GLN A 75 8.20 -44.36 -22.79
C GLN A 75 6.86 -45.05 -22.45
N GLY A 76 6.62 -46.21 -22.99
CA GLY A 76 5.38 -46.97 -22.75
C GLY A 76 4.12 -46.35 -23.39
N TYR A 77 4.25 -45.49 -24.42
CA TYR A 77 3.10 -44.86 -25.06
C TYR A 77 2.53 -45.72 -26.16
N ARG A 78 1.19 -45.79 -26.21
CA ARG A 78 0.42 -46.32 -27.31
C ARG A 78 -0.29 -45.24 -28.08
N ALA A 79 -0.22 -45.27 -29.40
CA ALA A 79 -0.92 -44.30 -30.25
C ALA A 79 -2.44 -44.31 -29.94
N GLY A 80 -3.01 -43.13 -29.84
CA GLY A 80 -4.45 -42.95 -29.53
C GLY A 80 -4.86 -43.20 -28.07
N ALA A 81 -3.99 -43.74 -27.21
CA ALA A 81 -4.28 -43.94 -25.79
C ALA A 81 -4.07 -42.64 -25.01
N GLU A 82 -5.17 -41.98 -24.68
CA GLU A 82 -5.11 -40.75 -23.89
C GLU A 82 -4.73 -41.04 -22.42
N PHE A 83 -3.84 -40.25 -21.86
CA PHE A 83 -3.52 -40.28 -20.43
C PHE A 83 -3.21 -38.89 -19.88
N GLN A 84 -3.38 -38.71 -18.57
CA GLN A 84 -3.01 -37.49 -17.90
C GLN A 84 -1.53 -37.52 -17.53
N ARG A 85 -0.76 -36.57 -18.06
CA ARG A 85 0.63 -36.38 -17.63
C ARG A 85 0.68 -35.97 -16.17
N LEU A 86 1.55 -36.58 -15.41
CA LEU A 86 1.82 -36.16 -14.03
C LEU A 86 2.92 -35.11 -14.01
N LYS A 87 2.78 -34.16 -13.09
CA LYS A 87 3.77 -33.11 -12.81
C LYS A 87 4.08 -33.09 -11.34
N GLU A 88 5.33 -32.80 -11.02
CA GLU A 88 5.74 -32.57 -9.65
C GLU A 88 5.01 -31.34 -9.08
N PHE A 89 4.52 -31.48 -7.85
CA PHE A 89 3.83 -30.38 -7.17
C PHE A 89 4.81 -29.24 -6.83
N ASN A 90 4.41 -28.02 -7.23
CA ASN A 90 5.12 -26.81 -6.89
C ASN A 90 4.21 -25.94 -5.98
N PRO A 91 4.58 -25.73 -4.70
CA PRO A 91 3.76 -25.00 -3.73
C PRO A 91 3.67 -23.50 -4.02
N THR A 92 4.44 -22.98 -4.97
CA THR A 92 4.36 -21.58 -5.41
C THR A 92 3.65 -21.41 -6.76
N SER A 93 3.12 -22.49 -7.34
CA SER A 93 2.31 -22.46 -8.56
C SER A 93 0.83 -22.36 -8.21
N ARG A 94 0.19 -21.25 -8.57
CA ARG A 94 -1.24 -21.03 -8.32
C ARG A 94 -2.12 -22.10 -8.98
N ASP A 95 -1.78 -22.52 -10.19
CA ASP A 95 -2.50 -23.58 -10.91
C ASP A 95 -2.37 -24.94 -10.19
N HIS A 96 -1.17 -25.27 -9.65
CA HIS A 96 -0.96 -26.50 -8.88
C HIS A 96 -1.74 -26.52 -7.56
N ILE A 97 -1.72 -25.38 -6.86
CA ILE A 97 -2.49 -25.21 -5.61
C ILE A 97 -3.98 -25.36 -5.88
N ALA A 98 -4.52 -24.67 -6.91
CA ALA A 98 -5.91 -24.76 -7.30
C ALA A 98 -6.31 -26.21 -7.64
N TRP A 99 -5.45 -26.93 -8.36
CA TRP A 99 -5.69 -28.32 -8.73
C TRP A 99 -5.85 -29.23 -7.50
N ILE A 100 -4.94 -29.11 -6.49
CA ILE A 100 -5.03 -29.91 -5.26
C ILE A 100 -6.29 -29.54 -4.47
N LEU A 101 -6.55 -28.25 -4.27
CA LEU A 101 -7.74 -27.78 -3.55
C LEU A 101 -9.01 -28.35 -4.16
N THR A 102 -9.14 -28.29 -5.50
CA THR A 102 -10.35 -28.73 -6.19
C THR A 102 -10.43 -30.26 -6.31
N ASN A 103 -9.35 -30.91 -6.76
CA ASN A 103 -9.42 -32.33 -7.14
C ASN A 103 -9.18 -33.28 -5.97
N ARG A 104 -8.35 -32.91 -5.00
CA ARG A 104 -7.99 -33.75 -3.85
C ARG A 104 -8.76 -33.37 -2.59
N LEU A 105 -8.79 -32.08 -2.26
CA LEU A 105 -9.44 -31.59 -1.04
C LEU A 105 -10.91 -31.23 -1.24
N LYS A 106 -11.42 -31.30 -2.48
CA LYS A 106 -12.83 -31.00 -2.83
C LYS A 106 -13.30 -29.60 -2.40
N VAL A 107 -12.38 -28.66 -2.29
CA VAL A 107 -12.70 -27.26 -1.95
C VAL A 107 -13.32 -26.58 -3.17
N LYS A 108 -14.46 -25.95 -2.98
CA LYS A 108 -15.12 -25.15 -4.01
C LYS A 108 -14.50 -23.74 -4.06
N LEU A 109 -13.73 -23.46 -5.10
CA LEU A 109 -13.14 -22.13 -5.34
C LEU A 109 -14.17 -21.24 -6.04
N THR A 110 -14.68 -20.24 -5.32
CA THR A 110 -15.78 -19.37 -5.81
C THR A 110 -15.29 -18.07 -6.41
N LYS A 111 -14.08 -17.60 -6.03
CA LYS A 111 -13.49 -16.36 -6.54
C LYS A 111 -12.71 -16.64 -7.82
N THR A 112 -13.04 -15.93 -8.91
CA THR A 112 -12.38 -16.09 -10.20
C THR A 112 -11.86 -14.75 -10.74
N THR A 113 -10.82 -14.82 -11.57
CA THR A 113 -10.33 -13.69 -12.36
C THR A 113 -11.32 -13.35 -13.47
N THR A 114 -11.11 -12.22 -14.14
CA THR A 114 -11.88 -11.83 -15.34
C THR A 114 -11.81 -12.86 -16.48
N THR A 115 -10.76 -13.70 -16.48
CA THR A 115 -10.55 -14.80 -17.44
C THR A 115 -11.12 -16.14 -16.96
N GLY A 116 -11.86 -16.16 -15.84
CA GLY A 116 -12.52 -17.36 -15.29
C GLY A 116 -11.59 -18.30 -14.50
N LYS A 117 -10.29 -17.99 -14.34
CA LYS A 117 -9.40 -18.81 -13.51
C LYS A 117 -9.65 -18.56 -12.02
N PRO A 118 -9.53 -19.58 -11.14
CA PRO A 118 -9.60 -19.37 -9.70
C PRO A 118 -8.56 -18.35 -9.21
N ILE A 119 -8.97 -17.45 -8.32
CA ILE A 119 -8.03 -16.56 -7.62
C ILE A 119 -7.36 -17.37 -6.52
N ILE A 120 -6.05 -17.51 -6.63
CA ILE A 120 -5.19 -18.16 -5.64
C ILE A 120 -4.13 -17.13 -5.21
N ASP A 121 -4.42 -16.44 -4.14
CA ASP A 121 -3.51 -15.51 -3.48
C ASP A 121 -3.46 -15.80 -1.98
N GLU A 122 -2.56 -15.15 -1.28
CA GLU A 122 -2.31 -15.36 0.15
C GLU A 122 -3.59 -15.12 0.97
N ILE A 123 -4.38 -14.11 0.62
CA ILE A 123 -5.62 -13.75 1.33
C ILE A 123 -6.67 -14.85 1.13
N THR A 124 -6.92 -15.24 -0.13
CA THR A 124 -7.89 -16.27 -0.46
C THR A 124 -7.51 -17.61 0.17
N LEU A 125 -6.23 -17.97 0.19
CA LEU A 125 -5.75 -19.20 0.81
C LEU A 125 -5.91 -19.21 2.33
N MET A 126 -5.75 -18.08 2.99
CA MET A 126 -5.95 -17.94 4.43
C MET A 126 -7.44 -18.03 4.84
N GLU A 127 -8.36 -17.71 3.95
CA GLU A 127 -9.81 -17.88 4.15
C GLU A 127 -10.24 -19.36 4.06
N ILE A 128 -9.46 -20.20 3.39
CA ILE A 128 -9.73 -21.64 3.25
C ILE A 128 -9.21 -22.37 4.49
N ASP A 129 -10.09 -23.00 5.26
CA ASP A 129 -9.72 -23.67 6.51
C ASP A 129 -9.15 -25.07 6.25
N THR A 130 -7.95 -25.13 5.67
CA THR A 130 -7.17 -26.37 5.52
C THR A 130 -5.70 -26.11 5.89
N PRO A 131 -5.02 -27.10 6.51
CA PRO A 131 -3.57 -26.99 6.73
C PRO A 131 -2.77 -26.75 5.44
N PHE A 132 -3.20 -27.39 4.34
CA PHE A 132 -2.59 -27.23 3.02
C PHE A 132 -2.64 -25.79 2.51
N SER A 133 -3.81 -25.14 2.56
CA SER A 133 -3.95 -23.76 2.08
C SER A 133 -3.12 -22.78 2.90
N LYS A 134 -3.07 -22.96 4.22
CA LYS A 134 -2.28 -22.12 5.13
C LYS A 134 -0.77 -22.24 4.85
N LEU A 135 -0.28 -23.47 4.58
CA LEU A 135 1.13 -23.68 4.19
C LEU A 135 1.44 -23.08 2.82
N CYS A 136 0.55 -23.26 1.84
CA CYS A 136 0.72 -22.66 0.51
C CYS A 136 0.69 -21.12 0.55
N ALA A 137 -0.16 -20.52 1.41
CA ALA A 137 -0.16 -19.07 1.62
C ALA A 137 1.20 -18.56 2.12
N LYS A 138 1.82 -19.27 3.08
CA LYS A 138 3.18 -18.96 3.55
C LYS A 138 4.19 -19.07 2.41
N CYS A 139 4.15 -20.13 1.60
CA CYS A 139 5.04 -20.28 0.44
C CYS A 139 4.90 -19.12 -0.56
N LEU A 140 3.67 -18.67 -0.85
CA LEU A 140 3.45 -17.51 -1.74
C LEU A 140 3.98 -16.22 -1.12
N THR A 141 3.81 -16.01 0.18
CA THR A 141 4.37 -14.87 0.91
C THR A 141 5.90 -14.84 0.82
N ILE A 142 6.56 -15.98 1.11
CA ILE A 142 8.02 -16.09 1.03
C ILE A 142 8.51 -15.88 -0.41
N LYS A 143 7.83 -16.44 -1.40
CA LYS A 143 8.15 -16.20 -2.81
C LYS A 143 8.09 -14.71 -3.18
N LYS A 144 7.08 -13.99 -2.70
CA LYS A 144 6.96 -12.55 -2.90
C LYS A 144 8.13 -11.80 -2.23
N LYS A 145 8.48 -12.17 -1.01
CA LYS A 145 9.62 -11.62 -0.26
C LYS A 145 10.95 -11.86 -0.99
N LEU A 146 11.21 -13.08 -1.44
CA LEU A 146 12.39 -13.42 -2.25
C LEU A 146 12.41 -12.67 -3.59
N GLY A 147 11.24 -12.46 -4.21
CA GLY A 147 11.11 -11.66 -5.42
C GLY A 147 11.56 -10.21 -5.23
N MET A 148 11.34 -9.64 -4.04
CA MET A 148 11.82 -8.28 -3.70
C MET A 148 13.31 -8.23 -3.45
N ILE A 149 13.87 -9.23 -2.74
CA ILE A 149 15.28 -9.21 -2.30
C ILE A 149 16.22 -9.63 -3.43
N SER A 150 15.95 -10.77 -4.12
CA SER A 150 16.96 -11.40 -4.99
C SER A 150 16.46 -11.91 -6.33
N GLU A 151 15.20 -12.36 -6.45
CA GLU A 151 14.76 -13.10 -7.65
C GLU A 151 14.11 -12.22 -8.72
N GLY A 152 13.47 -11.10 -8.34
CA GLY A 152 12.82 -10.18 -9.28
C GLY A 152 13.81 -9.41 -10.15
N VAL A 153 13.32 -8.90 -11.29
CA VAL A 153 14.11 -8.02 -12.18
C VAL A 153 14.56 -6.76 -11.46
N ASN A 154 13.72 -6.22 -10.55
CA ASN A 154 14.02 -5.05 -9.73
C ASN A 154 14.29 -5.46 -8.27
N ALA A 155 14.88 -6.64 -8.06
CA ALA A 155 15.26 -7.10 -6.74
C ALA A 155 16.38 -6.22 -6.13
N TRP A 156 16.30 -5.98 -4.83
CA TRP A 156 17.17 -5.05 -4.13
C TRP A 156 18.65 -5.41 -4.27
N ASN A 157 19.01 -6.70 -4.11
CA ASN A 157 20.39 -7.19 -4.28
C ASN A 157 20.94 -7.02 -5.71
N ARG A 158 20.08 -6.78 -6.70
CA ARG A 158 20.49 -6.48 -8.10
C ARG A 158 20.59 -4.99 -8.37
N LEU A 159 19.93 -4.16 -7.57
CA LEU A 159 19.86 -2.71 -7.77
C LEU A 159 20.84 -1.95 -6.87
N VAL A 160 21.40 -2.62 -5.86
CA VAL A 160 22.41 -2.00 -5.00
C VAL A 160 23.66 -1.70 -5.82
N THR A 161 24.19 -0.49 -5.68
CA THR A 161 25.38 -0.01 -6.37
C THR A 161 26.65 -0.36 -5.59
N ALA A 162 27.83 -0.18 -6.22
CA ALA A 162 29.13 -0.37 -5.57
C ALA A 162 29.28 0.48 -4.28
N ASN A 163 28.59 1.61 -4.21
CA ASN A 163 28.55 2.49 -3.04
C ASN A 163 27.56 2.03 -1.96
N LYS A 164 27.03 0.79 -2.08
CA LYS A 164 26.03 0.20 -1.17
C LYS A 164 24.76 1.04 -1.05
N ARG A 165 24.30 1.64 -2.16
CA ARG A 165 23.07 2.44 -2.21
C ARG A 165 22.09 1.89 -3.22
N ILE A 166 20.80 2.07 -2.92
CA ILE A 166 19.70 1.84 -3.83
C ILE A 166 19.14 3.20 -4.26
N HIS A 167 19.12 3.43 -5.57
CA HIS A 167 18.62 4.67 -6.18
C HIS A 167 17.21 4.41 -6.74
N HIS A 168 16.19 4.47 -5.86
CA HIS A 168 14.83 4.23 -6.29
C HIS A 168 14.25 5.46 -7.01
N HIS A 169 13.50 5.20 -8.07
CA HIS A 169 12.88 6.24 -8.86
C HIS A 169 11.45 6.53 -8.39
N CYS A 170 11.13 7.81 -8.22
CA CYS A 170 9.79 8.30 -7.97
C CYS A 170 9.30 9.17 -9.14
N SER A 171 8.07 8.96 -9.60
CA SER A 171 7.44 9.82 -10.59
C SER A 171 6.14 10.41 -10.04
N VAL A 172 5.79 11.61 -10.52
CA VAL A 172 4.61 12.37 -10.06
C VAL A 172 3.34 12.08 -10.88
N SER A 173 3.35 11.05 -11.71
CA SER A 173 2.37 10.83 -12.79
C SER A 173 1.20 9.91 -12.44
N THR A 174 0.79 9.79 -11.19
CA THR A 174 -0.41 9.01 -10.86
C THR A 174 -1.69 9.83 -10.98
N ASN A 175 -2.82 9.16 -11.25
CA ASN A 175 -4.13 9.83 -11.36
C ASN A 175 -4.59 10.51 -10.04
N THR A 176 -4.06 10.06 -8.91
CA THR A 176 -4.37 10.63 -7.58
C THR A 176 -3.28 11.59 -7.09
N PHE A 177 -2.35 12.01 -7.95
CA PHE A 177 -1.23 12.90 -7.65
C PHE A 177 -0.24 12.36 -6.60
N ARG A 178 -0.40 11.13 -6.15
CA ARG A 178 0.63 10.41 -5.36
C ARG A 178 1.82 10.08 -6.26
N CYS A 179 2.98 9.90 -5.67
CA CYS A 179 4.15 9.42 -6.40
C CYS A 179 4.02 7.92 -6.72
N ALA A 180 4.47 7.53 -7.91
CA ALA A 180 4.67 6.14 -8.28
C ALA A 180 6.14 5.77 -8.10
N HIS A 181 6.40 4.58 -7.56
CA HIS A 181 7.74 4.11 -7.21
C HIS A 181 8.17 2.96 -8.10
N ARG A 182 9.44 2.96 -8.52
CA ARG A 182 10.02 1.89 -9.34
C ARG A 182 11.53 1.79 -9.14
N LYS A 183 12.07 0.62 -9.42
CA LYS A 183 13.52 0.33 -9.41
C LYS A 183 14.24 0.66 -8.07
N PRO A 184 13.78 0.11 -6.95
CA PRO A 184 12.63 -0.74 -6.72
C PRO A 184 11.36 0.06 -6.35
N ASN A 185 10.20 -0.63 -6.26
CA ASN A 185 8.99 -0.04 -5.71
C ASN A 185 9.03 -0.12 -4.17
N LEU A 186 9.60 0.88 -3.51
CA LEU A 186 9.70 0.93 -2.04
C LEU A 186 8.35 1.13 -1.34
N ALA A 187 7.33 1.64 -2.03
CA ALA A 187 5.98 1.73 -1.49
C ALA A 187 5.33 0.35 -1.22
N GLN A 188 5.92 -0.72 -1.74
CA GLN A 188 5.52 -2.10 -1.48
C GLN A 188 6.44 -2.84 -0.50
N CYS A 189 7.37 -2.12 0.14
CA CYS A 189 8.21 -2.71 1.18
C CYS A 189 7.33 -3.31 2.27
N PRO A 190 7.57 -4.57 2.68
CA PRO A 190 6.82 -5.17 3.78
C PRO A 190 6.94 -4.37 5.07
N ALA A 191 5.89 -4.42 5.90
CA ALA A 191 5.92 -3.82 7.23
C ALA A 191 6.82 -4.59 8.22
N ASP A 192 7.26 -5.79 7.82
CA ASP A 192 8.16 -6.62 8.62
C ASP A 192 9.46 -5.88 8.92
N LYS A 193 9.83 -5.85 10.19
CA LYS A 193 11.02 -5.14 10.69
C LYS A 193 12.29 -5.52 9.93
N GLU A 194 12.49 -6.80 9.65
CA GLU A 194 13.65 -7.35 8.96
C GLU A 194 13.89 -6.78 7.56
N PHE A 195 12.81 -6.34 6.85
CA PHE A 195 12.91 -5.71 5.53
C PHE A 195 13.30 -4.24 5.63
N ARG A 196 12.74 -3.53 6.60
CA ARG A 196 13.01 -2.11 6.82
C ARG A 196 14.38 -1.89 7.45
N GLU A 197 14.88 -2.82 8.25
CA GLU A 197 16.25 -2.78 8.79
C GLU A 197 17.35 -2.83 7.71
N LEU A 198 17.03 -3.23 6.49
CA LEU A 198 17.99 -3.25 5.38
C LEU A 198 18.31 -1.83 4.86
N PHE A 199 17.42 -0.87 5.11
CA PHE A 199 17.61 0.53 4.73
C PHE A 199 18.11 1.33 5.92
N THR A 200 19.33 1.86 5.81
CA THR A 200 20.06 2.45 6.93
C THR A 200 20.49 3.88 6.64
N ALA A 201 20.83 4.63 7.69
CA ALA A 201 21.58 5.86 7.52
C ALA A 201 23.00 5.59 7.00
N SER A 202 23.60 6.58 6.34
CA SER A 202 25.00 6.57 5.97
C SER A 202 25.92 6.50 7.20
N PRO A 203 27.16 5.98 7.09
CA PRO A 203 28.10 5.98 8.20
C PRO A 203 28.25 7.38 8.83
N GLY A 204 28.12 7.46 10.15
CA GLY A 204 28.18 8.71 10.89
C GLY A 204 26.89 9.56 10.88
N MET A 205 25.87 9.17 10.13
CA MET A 205 24.58 9.85 10.06
C MET A 205 23.52 9.11 10.91
N THR A 206 22.42 9.79 11.13
CA THR A 206 21.23 9.26 11.83
C THR A 206 20.03 9.47 10.94
N MET A 207 19.16 8.47 10.85
CA MET A 207 17.88 8.62 10.18
C MET A 207 16.89 9.42 11.03
N VAL A 208 16.11 10.25 10.35
CA VAL A 208 14.93 10.91 10.91
C VAL A 208 13.78 10.66 9.93
N GLY A 209 12.78 9.89 10.38
CA GLY A 209 11.58 9.60 9.63
C GLY A 209 10.38 10.31 10.23
N ALA A 210 9.44 10.69 9.39
CA ALA A 210 8.16 11.25 9.82
C ALA A 210 7.02 10.77 8.92
N ASP A 211 5.85 10.60 9.53
CA ASP A 211 4.60 10.20 8.88
C ASP A 211 3.49 11.19 9.21
N LEU A 212 2.65 11.52 8.21
CA LEU A 212 1.51 12.40 8.42
C LEU A 212 0.41 11.67 9.20
N SER A 213 0.11 12.17 10.38
CA SER A 213 -0.83 11.54 11.31
C SER A 213 -2.25 11.51 10.75
N GLY A 214 -2.71 10.34 10.26
CA GLY A 214 -4.09 10.10 9.83
C GLY A 214 -4.57 11.05 8.73
N ILE A 215 -3.75 11.32 7.72
CA ILE A 215 -4.00 12.34 6.69
C ILE A 215 -5.37 12.20 6.02
N GLU A 216 -5.80 10.99 5.67
CA GLU A 216 -7.11 10.79 5.03
C GLU A 216 -8.27 11.15 5.96
N LEU A 217 -8.18 10.87 7.27
CA LEU A 217 -9.20 11.24 8.23
C LEU A 217 -9.23 12.75 8.48
N ARG A 218 -8.07 13.41 8.51
CA ARG A 218 -7.99 14.88 8.64
C ARG A 218 -8.53 15.60 7.42
N LEU A 219 -8.31 15.06 6.22
CA LEU A 219 -8.93 15.56 5.00
C LEU A 219 -10.44 15.31 4.97
N LEU A 220 -10.88 14.13 5.42
CA LEU A 220 -12.32 13.89 5.59
C LEU A 220 -12.93 14.93 6.54
N ALA A 221 -12.30 15.18 7.69
CA ALA A 221 -12.70 16.21 8.64
C ALA A 221 -12.74 17.61 8.00
N HIS A 222 -11.76 17.95 7.18
CA HIS A 222 -11.76 19.20 6.41
C HIS A 222 -13.00 19.36 5.52
N TYR A 223 -13.33 18.30 4.75
CA TYR A 223 -14.47 18.35 3.82
C TYR A 223 -15.82 18.30 4.54
N ILE A 224 -15.95 17.48 5.58
CA ILE A 224 -17.16 17.37 6.40
C ILE A 224 -17.42 18.69 7.17
N GLY A 225 -16.37 19.37 7.61
CA GLY A 225 -16.48 20.60 8.41
C GLY A 225 -17.31 21.72 7.80
N ARG A 226 -17.68 21.60 6.51
CA ARG A 226 -18.66 22.49 5.85
C ARG A 226 -20.11 22.21 6.31
N TYR A 227 -20.37 21.00 6.80
CA TYR A 227 -21.72 20.51 7.09
C TYR A 227 -21.93 20.30 8.60
N ASP A 228 -20.87 19.95 9.35
CA ASP A 228 -20.95 19.64 10.79
C ASP A 228 -20.39 20.74 11.70
N GLY A 229 -19.92 21.86 11.12
CA GLY A 229 -19.31 22.96 11.86
C GLY A 229 -17.97 22.62 12.51
N GLY A 230 -17.27 21.55 12.05
CA GLY A 230 -15.98 21.13 12.56
C GLY A 230 -16.02 20.08 13.65
N ARG A 231 -17.20 19.55 14.02
CA ARG A 231 -17.39 18.57 15.11
C ARG A 231 -16.58 17.30 14.89
N TYR A 232 -16.53 16.79 13.67
CA TYR A 232 -15.73 15.62 13.36
C TYR A 232 -14.23 15.85 13.55
N ALA A 233 -13.73 17.05 13.22
CA ALA A 233 -12.35 17.44 13.46
C ALA A 233 -12.02 17.48 14.95
N ASP A 234 -12.92 18.05 15.77
CA ASP A 234 -12.75 18.13 17.21
C ASP A 234 -12.65 16.72 17.85
N ILE A 235 -13.54 15.81 17.45
CA ILE A 235 -13.49 14.42 17.92
C ILE A 235 -12.19 13.74 17.47
N LEU A 236 -11.79 13.93 16.21
CA LEU A 236 -10.56 13.32 15.68
C LEU A 236 -9.29 13.78 16.40
N LEU A 237 -9.27 15.02 16.89
CA LEU A 237 -8.10 15.61 17.55
C LEU A 237 -8.03 15.34 19.05
N ASN A 238 -9.17 15.22 19.71
CA ASN A 238 -9.26 15.18 21.18
C ASN A 238 -9.73 13.83 21.74
N ASP A 239 -10.32 12.96 20.90
CA ASP A 239 -10.89 11.68 21.28
C ASP A 239 -10.44 10.54 20.38
N ASP A 240 -10.81 9.31 20.74
CA ASP A 240 -10.66 8.15 19.85
C ASP A 240 -11.83 8.06 18.86
N ILE A 241 -11.66 8.64 17.68
CA ILE A 241 -12.66 8.67 16.62
C ILE A 241 -13.20 7.27 16.26
N HIS A 242 -12.36 6.24 16.36
CA HIS A 242 -12.80 4.88 16.07
C HIS A 242 -13.68 4.32 17.17
N GLN A 243 -13.40 4.66 18.43
CA GLN A 243 -14.27 4.27 19.54
C GLN A 243 -15.61 5.02 19.48
N VAL A 244 -15.57 6.33 19.29
CA VAL A 244 -16.81 7.15 19.16
C VAL A 244 -17.71 6.62 18.04
N ASN A 245 -17.14 6.30 16.88
CA ASN A 245 -17.92 5.72 15.78
C ASN A 245 -18.37 4.27 16.06
N ALA A 246 -17.58 3.48 16.82
CA ALA A 246 -17.96 2.14 17.22
C ALA A 246 -19.20 2.13 18.10
N ASP A 247 -19.25 3.02 19.08
CA ASP A 247 -20.37 3.18 19.99
C ASP A 247 -21.67 3.60 19.27
N LYS A 248 -21.54 4.51 18.29
CA LYS A 248 -22.67 4.96 17.46
C LYS A 248 -23.22 3.87 16.52
N ILE A 249 -22.34 3.02 15.99
CA ILE A 249 -22.70 2.01 14.97
C ILE A 249 -23.06 0.67 15.64
N GLY A 250 -22.63 0.45 16.88
CA GLY A 250 -22.86 -0.80 17.62
C GLY A 250 -21.97 -1.97 17.18
N ILE A 251 -20.73 -1.68 16.79
CA ILE A 251 -19.70 -2.68 16.42
C ILE A 251 -18.39 -2.38 17.14
N THR A 252 -17.45 -3.33 17.14
CA THR A 252 -16.20 -3.15 17.87
C THR A 252 -15.30 -2.08 17.26
N ARG A 253 -14.49 -1.41 18.09
CA ARG A 253 -13.47 -0.43 17.63
C ARG A 253 -12.57 -0.97 16.51
N ARG A 254 -12.15 -2.25 16.62
CA ARG A 254 -11.33 -2.93 15.61
C ARG A 254 -12.06 -3.03 14.28
N GLN A 255 -13.33 -3.41 14.32
CA GLN A 255 -14.17 -3.51 13.11
C GLN A 255 -14.39 -2.13 12.48
N VAL A 256 -14.71 -1.10 13.31
CA VAL A 256 -14.85 0.27 12.79
C VAL A 256 -13.58 0.75 12.11
N LYS A 257 -12.41 0.55 12.72
CA LYS A 257 -11.14 0.95 12.10
C LYS A 257 -10.98 0.33 10.72
N THR A 258 -11.23 -0.98 10.59
CA THR A 258 -11.12 -1.68 9.29
C THR A 258 -12.17 -1.18 8.29
N VAL A 259 -13.41 -1.00 8.73
CA VAL A 259 -14.51 -0.48 7.91
C VAL A 259 -14.24 0.95 7.45
N THR A 260 -13.75 1.81 8.33
CA THR A 260 -13.41 3.21 8.00
C THR A 260 -12.43 3.27 6.84
N TYR A 261 -11.29 2.59 6.93
CA TYR A 261 -10.32 2.61 5.85
C TYR A 261 -10.85 1.96 4.57
N ALA A 262 -11.56 0.82 4.68
CA ALA A 262 -12.20 0.22 3.51
C ALA A 262 -13.20 1.18 2.84
N PHE A 263 -13.98 1.91 3.62
CA PHE A 263 -14.92 2.91 3.13
C PHE A 263 -14.21 4.09 2.43
N LEU A 264 -13.17 4.66 3.07
CA LEU A 264 -12.39 5.78 2.52
C LEU A 264 -11.68 5.40 1.22
N TYR A 265 -11.23 4.15 1.11
CA TYR A 265 -10.63 3.62 -0.13
C TYR A 265 -11.67 3.18 -1.18
N GLY A 266 -12.95 3.49 -0.97
CA GLY A 266 -14.00 3.26 -1.95
C GLY A 266 -14.43 1.80 -2.10
N ALA A 267 -14.26 0.98 -1.06
CA ALA A 267 -14.67 -0.42 -1.08
C ALA A 267 -16.17 -0.57 -1.38
N GLY A 268 -16.52 -1.50 -2.27
CA GLY A 268 -17.90 -1.89 -2.51
C GLY A 268 -18.51 -2.61 -1.30
N ASN A 269 -19.84 -2.80 -1.30
CA ASN A 269 -20.54 -3.39 -0.15
C ASN A 269 -20.04 -4.78 0.24
N GLU A 270 -19.71 -5.62 -0.74
CA GLU A 270 -19.15 -6.96 -0.47
C GLU A 270 -17.82 -6.86 0.30
N LYS A 271 -16.93 -5.97 -0.13
CA LYS A 271 -15.65 -5.77 0.57
C LYS A 271 -15.82 -5.16 1.95
N LEU A 272 -16.77 -4.25 2.15
CA LEU A 272 -17.10 -3.73 3.48
C LEU A 272 -17.62 -4.84 4.40
N GLY A 273 -18.50 -5.71 3.91
CA GLY A 273 -19.00 -6.85 4.66
C GLY A 273 -17.90 -7.83 5.04
N THR A 274 -17.01 -8.19 4.11
CA THR A 274 -15.86 -9.07 4.43
C THR A 274 -14.81 -8.38 5.31
N SER A 275 -14.71 -7.05 5.28
CA SER A 275 -13.86 -6.29 6.21
C SER A 275 -14.41 -6.27 7.64
N TYR A 276 -15.73 -6.39 7.78
CA TYR A 276 -16.40 -6.53 9.07
C TYR A 276 -16.24 -7.96 9.62
N ASP A 277 -16.54 -8.95 8.78
CA ASP A 277 -16.43 -10.38 9.08
C ASP A 277 -16.01 -11.14 7.81
N ASN A 278 -14.80 -11.68 7.83
CA ASN A 278 -14.19 -12.38 6.70
C ASN A 278 -14.80 -13.77 6.45
N SER A 279 -15.60 -14.29 7.39
CA SER A 279 -16.28 -15.59 7.25
C SER A 279 -17.55 -15.52 6.38
N LEU A 280 -18.08 -14.31 6.11
CA LEU A 280 -19.33 -14.13 5.35
C LEU A 280 -19.17 -14.51 3.89
N GLN A 281 -20.17 -15.26 3.38
CA GLN A 281 -20.27 -15.55 1.95
C GLN A 281 -20.65 -14.30 1.15
N SER A 282 -20.28 -14.25 -0.14
CA SER A 282 -20.43 -13.08 -1.02
C SER A 282 -21.79 -12.37 -0.91
N LYS A 283 -22.89 -13.12 -0.92
CA LYS A 283 -24.26 -12.56 -0.82
C LYS A 283 -24.52 -11.94 0.56
N GLU A 284 -24.14 -12.63 1.62
CA GLU A 284 -24.28 -12.17 3.01
C GLU A 284 -23.36 -10.99 3.29
N ALA A 285 -22.10 -11.06 2.83
CA ALA A 285 -21.14 -9.98 2.92
C ALA A 285 -21.66 -8.71 2.23
N ARG A 286 -22.26 -8.84 1.04
CA ARG A 286 -22.86 -7.69 0.33
C ARG A 286 -24.00 -7.05 1.11
N LYS A 287 -24.91 -7.86 1.68
CA LYS A 287 -26.01 -7.38 2.51
C LYS A 287 -25.48 -6.70 3.77
N LYS A 288 -24.58 -7.37 4.50
CA LYS A 288 -23.98 -6.82 5.72
C LYS A 288 -23.20 -5.53 5.45
N GLY A 289 -22.43 -5.48 4.38
CA GLY A 289 -21.70 -4.28 3.98
C GLY A 289 -22.61 -3.12 3.61
N GLN A 290 -23.78 -3.38 3.03
CA GLN A 290 -24.78 -2.34 2.79
C GLN A 290 -25.36 -1.78 4.11
N GLU A 291 -25.66 -2.65 5.08
CA GLU A 291 -26.12 -2.24 6.42
C GLU A 291 -25.07 -1.39 7.11
N ILE A 292 -23.80 -1.86 7.13
CA ILE A 292 -22.68 -1.15 7.74
C ILE A 292 -22.44 0.20 7.08
N ARG A 293 -22.46 0.26 5.74
CA ARG A 293 -22.33 1.52 5.01
C ARG A 293 -23.39 2.52 5.43
N LYS A 294 -24.65 2.10 5.50
CA LYS A 294 -25.75 2.96 5.92
C LYS A 294 -25.56 3.45 7.36
N ALA A 295 -25.22 2.55 8.29
CA ALA A 295 -24.96 2.90 9.68
C ALA A 295 -23.77 3.86 9.82
N TYR A 296 -22.67 3.61 9.09
CA TYR A 296 -21.47 4.45 9.10
C TYR A 296 -21.76 5.87 8.60
N VAL A 297 -22.48 5.98 7.48
CA VAL A 297 -22.87 7.29 6.92
C VAL A 297 -23.81 8.06 7.86
N SER A 298 -24.75 7.34 8.50
CA SER A 298 -25.70 7.98 9.44
C SER A 298 -25.05 8.36 10.78
N ALA A 299 -23.97 7.70 11.18
CA ALA A 299 -23.26 7.96 12.45
C ALA A 299 -22.37 9.20 12.41
N ILE A 300 -22.01 9.67 11.21
CA ILE A 300 -21.09 10.79 10.99
C ILE A 300 -21.87 11.96 10.39
N ASP A 301 -22.11 12.98 11.20
CA ASP A 301 -22.83 14.18 10.78
C ASP A 301 -22.13 14.85 9.58
N GLY A 302 -22.89 15.22 8.54
CA GLY A 302 -22.37 15.85 7.34
C GLY A 302 -21.76 14.90 6.29
N LEU A 303 -21.60 13.61 6.61
CA LEU A 303 -21.02 12.67 5.66
C LEU A 303 -21.96 12.34 4.49
N ALA A 304 -23.26 12.25 4.75
CA ALA A 304 -24.26 12.01 3.71
C ALA A 304 -24.30 13.18 2.70
N GLU A 305 -24.27 14.40 3.19
CA GLU A 305 -24.25 15.63 2.39
C GLU A 305 -22.97 15.73 1.56
N LEU A 306 -21.82 15.43 2.18
CA LEU A 306 -20.54 15.38 1.47
C LEU A 306 -20.57 14.35 0.33
N LEU A 307 -21.05 13.14 0.58
CA LEU A 307 -21.15 12.08 -0.43
C LEU A 307 -22.06 12.49 -1.58
N ALA A 308 -23.21 13.07 -1.31
CA ALA A 308 -24.13 13.56 -2.32
C ALA A 308 -23.48 14.67 -3.18
N ALA A 309 -22.85 15.66 -2.54
CA ALA A 309 -22.18 16.76 -3.23
C ALA A 309 -21.02 16.27 -4.12
N VAL A 310 -20.19 15.35 -3.61
CA VAL A 310 -19.06 14.78 -4.34
C VAL A 310 -19.56 13.93 -5.51
N SER A 311 -20.57 13.07 -5.30
CA SER A 311 -21.14 12.25 -6.36
C SER A 311 -21.74 13.08 -7.49
N ASN A 312 -22.48 14.14 -7.16
CA ASN A 312 -23.06 15.05 -8.15
C ASN A 312 -21.98 15.76 -8.99
N LYS A 313 -20.90 16.21 -8.36
CA LYS A 313 -19.78 16.83 -9.08
C LYS A 313 -19.02 15.82 -9.94
N ALA A 314 -18.76 14.61 -9.40
CA ALA A 314 -18.06 13.54 -10.09
C ALA A 314 -18.83 12.98 -11.29
N ALA A 315 -20.14 13.18 -11.38
CA ALA A 315 -20.96 12.84 -12.55
C ALA A 315 -20.49 13.53 -13.84
N ASN A 316 -19.78 14.66 -13.73
CA ASN A 316 -19.14 15.35 -14.86
C ASN A 316 -17.82 14.72 -15.32
N GLY A 317 -17.41 13.57 -14.72
CA GLY A 317 -16.17 12.88 -15.05
C GLY A 317 -14.91 13.45 -14.38
N TRP A 318 -15.04 14.49 -13.54
CA TRP A 318 -13.92 15.10 -12.82
C TRP A 318 -14.34 15.79 -11.52
N LEU A 319 -13.36 15.97 -10.64
CA LEU A 319 -13.47 16.76 -9.40
C LEU A 319 -12.38 17.83 -9.36
N MET A 320 -12.61 18.89 -8.59
CA MET A 320 -11.59 19.87 -8.26
C MET A 320 -10.81 19.37 -7.05
N ALA A 321 -9.49 19.22 -7.20
CA ALA A 321 -8.58 18.89 -6.10
C ALA A 321 -8.34 20.11 -5.18
N LEU A 322 -7.65 19.86 -4.06
CA LEU A 322 -7.39 20.84 -3.02
C LEU A 322 -6.66 22.11 -3.52
N ASP A 323 -5.78 21.96 -4.51
CA ASP A 323 -4.98 23.02 -5.12
C ASP A 323 -5.55 23.58 -6.43
N GLY A 324 -6.80 23.25 -6.74
CA GLY A 324 -7.50 23.77 -7.90
C GLY A 324 -7.28 23.01 -9.21
N ARG A 325 -6.43 21.96 -9.23
CA ARG A 325 -6.31 21.11 -10.43
C ARG A 325 -7.48 20.13 -10.56
N ARG A 326 -7.72 19.66 -11.78
CA ARG A 326 -8.76 18.68 -12.06
C ARG A 326 -8.28 17.26 -11.86
N VAL A 327 -9.10 16.44 -11.17
CA VAL A 327 -8.93 15.00 -11.01
C VAL A 327 -9.94 14.28 -11.88
N LEU A 328 -9.49 13.42 -12.76
CA LEU A 328 -10.39 12.57 -13.56
C LEU A 328 -10.99 11.47 -12.67
N VAL A 329 -12.30 11.28 -12.76
CA VAL A 329 -13.04 10.29 -11.97
C VAL A 329 -13.78 9.36 -12.92
N ASP A 330 -13.40 8.08 -12.89
CA ASP A 330 -13.98 7.04 -13.73
C ASP A 330 -15.40 6.62 -13.29
N SER A 331 -15.75 6.90 -12.03
CA SER A 331 -17.04 6.52 -11.47
C SER A 331 -17.45 7.41 -10.29
N PRO A 332 -18.67 8.01 -10.30
CA PRO A 332 -19.12 8.95 -9.27
C PRO A 332 -19.06 8.40 -7.83
N HIS A 333 -19.33 7.11 -7.63
CA HIS A 333 -19.26 6.51 -6.29
C HIS A 333 -17.84 6.39 -5.71
N LYS A 334 -16.80 6.52 -6.54
CA LYS A 334 -15.39 6.60 -6.10
C LYS A 334 -14.95 8.04 -5.82
N GLY A 335 -15.80 9.04 -6.06
CA GLY A 335 -15.43 10.44 -5.99
C GLY A 335 -14.81 10.85 -4.66
N LEU A 336 -15.36 10.40 -3.53
CA LEU A 336 -14.78 10.68 -2.21
C LEU A 336 -13.35 10.09 -2.09
N ASN A 337 -13.14 8.86 -2.53
CA ASN A 337 -11.82 8.23 -2.50
C ASN A 337 -10.79 9.04 -3.31
N TYR A 338 -11.14 9.45 -4.55
CA TYR A 338 -10.29 10.31 -5.36
C TYR A 338 -9.97 11.63 -4.65
N LEU A 339 -11.00 12.28 -4.08
CA LEU A 339 -10.84 13.56 -3.39
C LEU A 339 -9.88 13.47 -2.21
N LEU A 340 -10.01 12.43 -1.38
CA LEU A 340 -9.15 12.22 -0.20
C LEU A 340 -7.73 11.82 -0.60
N GLN A 341 -7.56 10.88 -1.54
CA GLN A 341 -6.22 10.45 -1.98
C GLN A 341 -5.45 11.56 -2.69
N CYS A 342 -6.13 12.34 -3.54
CA CYS A 342 -5.51 13.50 -4.20
C CYS A 342 -5.14 14.57 -3.20
N GLY A 343 -6.02 14.88 -2.25
CA GLY A 343 -5.74 15.83 -1.18
C GLY A 343 -4.54 15.40 -0.33
N ALA A 344 -4.48 14.10 0.05
CA ALA A 344 -3.33 13.55 0.78
C ALA A 344 -2.01 13.69 0.00
N GLY A 345 -2.02 13.34 -1.30
CA GLY A 345 -0.84 13.48 -2.16
C GLY A 345 -0.39 14.94 -2.32
N ILE A 346 -1.33 15.89 -2.44
CA ILE A 346 -1.04 17.32 -2.56
C ILE A 346 -0.44 17.87 -1.25
N VAL A 347 -1.07 17.56 -0.10
CA VAL A 347 -0.57 18.00 1.21
C VAL A 347 0.80 17.41 1.51
N ALA A 348 1.00 16.12 1.25
CA ALA A 348 2.29 15.45 1.46
C ALA A 348 3.41 16.04 0.59
N LYS A 349 3.13 16.38 -0.66
CA LYS A 349 4.08 17.08 -1.54
C LYS A 349 4.40 18.49 -1.03
N ARG A 350 3.40 19.25 -0.61
CA ARG A 350 3.61 20.58 -0.01
C ARG A 350 4.40 20.49 1.28
N TRP A 351 4.11 19.49 2.12
CA TRP A 351 4.90 19.19 3.31
C TRP A 351 6.38 18.97 2.98
N MET A 352 6.67 18.13 1.99
CA MET A 352 8.02 17.84 1.54
C MET A 352 8.75 19.12 1.05
N THR A 353 8.10 19.96 0.25
CA THR A 353 8.73 21.20 -0.25
C THR A 353 8.99 22.19 0.88
N ILE A 354 8.04 22.42 1.78
CA ILE A 354 8.20 23.28 2.95
C ILE A 354 9.33 22.76 3.86
N ALA A 355 9.39 21.43 4.10
CA ALA A 355 10.45 20.84 4.92
C ALA A 355 11.85 21.11 4.34
N ASN A 356 12.03 20.88 3.03
CA ASN A 356 13.29 21.14 2.35
C ASN A 356 13.67 22.63 2.40
N ASP A 357 12.72 23.53 2.18
CA ASP A 357 12.93 24.98 2.26
C ASP A 357 13.33 25.42 3.68
N LEU A 358 12.65 24.91 4.72
CA LEU A 358 12.98 25.18 6.12
C LEU A 358 14.40 24.69 6.47
N PHE A 359 14.79 23.52 6.02
CA PHE A 359 16.12 23.00 6.25
C PHE A 359 17.20 23.85 5.58
N ALA A 360 16.97 24.24 4.32
CA ALA A 360 17.89 25.12 3.60
C ALA A 360 18.03 26.50 4.26
N GLN A 361 16.92 27.15 4.61
CA GLN A 361 16.90 28.49 5.23
C GLN A 361 17.56 28.51 6.60
N ASN A 362 17.50 27.41 7.36
CA ASN A 362 18.08 27.33 8.72
C ASN A 362 19.43 26.61 8.73
N ASN A 363 20.05 26.35 7.57
CA ASN A 363 21.33 25.65 7.44
C ASN A 363 21.33 24.28 8.16
N ILE A 364 20.20 23.56 8.13
CA ILE A 364 20.09 22.21 8.66
C ILE A 364 20.47 21.23 7.56
N HIS A 365 21.68 20.67 7.68
CA HIS A 365 22.19 19.74 6.66
C HIS A 365 21.51 18.39 6.78
N THR A 366 20.60 18.12 5.85
CA THR A 366 19.86 16.86 5.72
C THR A 366 19.96 16.32 4.29
N LYS A 367 19.75 15.03 4.13
CA LYS A 367 19.53 14.40 2.83
C LYS A 367 18.24 13.60 2.86
N GLN A 368 17.33 13.89 1.94
CA GLN A 368 16.13 13.11 1.79
C GLN A 368 16.47 11.73 1.19
N LEU A 369 16.02 10.68 1.86
CA LEU A 369 16.26 9.28 1.48
C LEU A 369 15.07 8.69 0.74
N ALA A 370 13.85 9.04 1.18
CA ALA A 370 12.62 8.58 0.54
C ALA A 370 11.44 9.52 0.82
N PHE A 371 10.51 9.55 -0.13
CA PHE A 371 9.16 10.07 0.01
C PHE A 371 8.18 8.99 -0.40
N ILE A 372 7.48 8.38 0.57
CA ILE A 372 6.60 7.23 0.35
C ILE A 372 5.20 7.59 0.82
N HIS A 373 4.33 7.98 -0.12
CA HIS A 373 2.95 8.42 0.11
C HIS A 373 2.85 9.65 1.02
N ASP A 374 2.74 9.45 2.32
CA ASP A 374 2.62 10.40 3.41
C ASP A 374 3.77 10.29 4.42
N GLU A 375 4.83 9.59 4.04
CA GLU A 375 6.03 9.34 4.85
C GLU A 375 7.26 10.00 4.20
N LEU A 376 8.06 10.72 5.00
CA LEU A 376 9.35 11.29 4.62
C LEU A 376 10.46 10.64 5.43
N GLN A 377 11.54 10.24 4.76
CA GLN A 377 12.74 9.71 5.36
C GLN A 377 13.94 10.59 5.00
N PHE A 378 14.66 11.01 6.03
CA PHE A 378 15.87 11.81 5.92
C PHE A 378 17.04 11.17 6.65
N GLU A 379 18.27 11.56 6.30
CA GLU A 379 19.43 11.38 7.15
C GLU A 379 20.06 12.72 7.47
N CYS A 380 20.62 12.86 8.67
CA CYS A 380 21.30 14.06 9.12
C CYS A 380 22.43 13.71 10.10
N GLU A 381 23.33 14.68 10.33
CA GLU A 381 24.32 14.55 11.41
C GLU A 381 23.64 14.47 12.78
N PRO A 382 24.22 13.74 13.76
CA PRO A 382 23.63 13.59 15.09
C PRO A 382 23.25 14.89 15.78
N LYS A 383 24.03 15.96 15.58
CA LYS A 383 23.74 17.29 16.15
C LYS A 383 22.48 17.95 15.58
N SER A 384 22.02 17.52 14.40
CA SER A 384 20.86 18.08 13.68
C SER A 384 19.57 17.32 13.91
N ILE A 385 19.57 16.20 14.65
CA ILE A 385 18.41 15.31 14.85
C ILE A 385 17.19 16.11 15.37
N ILE A 386 17.38 16.88 16.43
CA ILE A 386 16.28 17.64 17.06
C ILE A 386 15.70 18.65 16.08
N ALA A 387 16.56 19.43 15.41
CA ALA A 387 16.14 20.43 14.44
C ALA A 387 15.42 19.79 13.24
N THR A 388 15.89 18.65 12.74
CA THR A 388 15.26 17.93 11.65
C THR A 388 13.86 17.41 12.04
N ARG A 389 13.73 16.81 13.24
CA ARG A 389 12.43 16.35 13.75
C ARG A 389 11.42 17.49 13.87
N TYR A 390 11.81 18.58 14.52
CA TYR A 390 10.93 19.76 14.66
C TYR A 390 10.61 20.40 13.32
N GLY A 391 11.56 20.47 12.39
CA GLY A 391 11.31 20.98 11.04
C GLY A 391 10.29 20.15 10.27
N LEU A 392 10.34 18.82 10.39
CA LEU A 392 9.35 17.93 9.77
C LEU A 392 7.95 18.10 10.41
N GLN A 393 7.86 18.28 11.72
CA GLN A 393 6.60 18.52 12.40
C GLN A 393 6.01 19.90 12.06
N ALA A 394 6.83 20.95 12.12
CA ALA A 394 6.41 22.31 11.78
C ALA A 394 5.97 22.45 10.33
N SER A 395 6.71 21.85 9.39
CA SER A 395 6.36 21.88 7.97
C SER A 395 5.05 21.17 7.67
N ALA A 396 4.66 20.13 8.44
CA ALA A 396 3.37 19.49 8.30
C ALA A 396 2.21 20.42 8.68
N ILE A 397 2.36 21.16 9.78
CA ILE A 397 1.38 22.19 10.20
C ILE A 397 1.26 23.25 9.11
N LEU A 398 2.39 23.80 8.66
CA LEU A 398 2.43 24.83 7.62
C LEU A 398 1.82 24.34 6.27
N ALA A 399 1.97 23.08 5.93
CA ALA A 399 1.34 22.51 4.73
C ALA A 399 -0.19 22.51 4.85
N GLY A 400 -0.72 22.23 6.04
CA GLY A 400 -2.16 22.30 6.32
C GLY A 400 -2.68 23.75 6.26
N GLU A 401 -1.97 24.68 6.86
CA GLU A 401 -2.28 26.10 6.85
C GLU A 401 -2.24 26.69 5.44
N TYR A 402 -1.26 26.29 4.63
CA TYR A 402 -1.13 26.74 3.24
C TYR A 402 -2.42 26.50 2.42
N TYR A 403 -3.09 25.38 2.66
CA TYR A 403 -4.37 25.04 2.00
C TYR A 403 -5.60 25.43 2.82
N ASN A 404 -5.45 26.20 3.90
CA ASN A 404 -6.53 26.61 4.79
C ASN A 404 -7.40 25.43 5.24
N LEU A 405 -6.75 24.32 5.64
CA LEU A 405 -7.48 23.14 6.09
C LEU A 405 -8.20 23.41 7.41
N ARG A 406 -9.45 22.94 7.51
CA ARG A 406 -10.27 23.05 8.72
C ARG A 406 -9.83 22.11 9.84
N CYS A 407 -9.05 21.10 9.51
CA CYS A 407 -8.44 20.18 10.45
C CYS A 407 -6.93 20.35 10.37
N PRO A 408 -6.23 20.65 11.47
CA PRO A 408 -4.76 20.79 11.47
C PRO A 408 -4.08 19.51 10.98
N ILE A 409 -3.00 19.67 10.21
CA ILE A 409 -2.13 18.55 9.83
C ILE A 409 -1.03 18.42 10.88
N ALA A 410 -0.63 17.19 11.19
CA ALA A 410 0.45 16.90 12.09
C ALA A 410 1.31 15.76 11.54
N ALA A 411 2.56 15.70 11.93
CA ALA A 411 3.45 14.59 11.64
C ALA A 411 4.07 14.05 12.94
N ASP A 412 4.24 12.73 13.01
CA ASP A 412 5.01 12.06 14.07
C ASP A 412 6.42 11.80 13.54
N ALA A 413 7.43 12.40 14.19
CA ALA A 413 8.81 12.30 13.77
C ALA A 413 9.64 11.51 14.78
N LYS A 414 10.32 10.46 14.28
CA LYS A 414 11.21 9.58 15.04
C LYS A 414 12.63 9.65 14.51
N HIS A 415 13.59 9.11 15.26
CA HIS A 415 14.97 8.98 14.78
C HIS A 415 15.54 7.63 15.18
N GLY A 416 16.50 7.14 14.40
CA GLY A 416 17.14 5.84 14.60
C GLY A 416 18.24 5.57 13.60
N LYS A 417 18.64 4.31 13.50
CA LYS A 417 19.69 3.89 12.56
C LYS A 417 19.13 3.35 11.25
N THR A 418 17.94 2.80 11.29
CA THR A 418 17.31 2.09 10.18
C THR A 418 15.90 2.61 9.94
N TRP A 419 15.33 2.30 8.78
CA TRP A 419 13.94 2.61 8.51
C TRP A 419 12.97 1.95 9.51
N ALA A 420 13.30 0.77 10.02
CA ALA A 420 12.49 0.10 11.03
C ALA A 420 12.40 0.86 12.37
N ASP A 421 13.40 1.69 12.69
CA ASP A 421 13.43 2.47 13.93
C ASP A 421 12.56 3.73 13.87
N VAL A 422 12.28 4.20 12.66
CA VAL A 422 11.66 5.52 12.40
C VAL A 422 10.27 5.47 11.79
N HIS A 423 9.73 4.26 11.64
CA HIS A 423 8.39 4.04 11.08
C HIS A 423 7.39 3.55 12.13
#